data_e363521001fe2367768f99df33c02109
#
_entry.id   e363521001fe2367768f99df33c02109
#
_cell.length_a   1.000
_cell.length_b   1.000
_cell.length_c   1.000
_cell.angle_alpha   90.00
_cell.angle_beta   90.00
_cell.angle_gamma   90.00
#
_symmetry.space_group_name_H-M   'P 1'
#
loop_
_entity.id
_entity.type
_entity.pdbx_description
1 polymer ?
#
loop_
_entity_poly.entity_id
_entity_poly.type
_entity_poly.pdbx_seq_one_letter_code
_entity_poly.pdbx_strand_id
1 'polypeptide(L)'
;MLTIGKLAKQCQVNVETIRYYQRIGLMRVPETTQSYRYYNTQDIETLSFIQKAKDAGLQLSEIQELLQLQLEDREQARHVIQQRLDKIDQRIQELNSLKQRLSTWVDECKTTNESSCPILKELKNS
;
A
#
# COMPACT_ATOMS: atom_id res chain seq x y z
N MET A 1 12.25 -23.07 -16.10
CA MET A 1 12.53 -22.74 -14.71
C MET A 1 13.14 -21.36 -14.57
N LEU A 2 12.64 -20.57 -13.64
CA LEU A 2 13.07 -19.19 -13.48
C LEU A 2 13.92 -19.03 -12.23
N THR A 3 15.05 -18.33 -12.38
CA THR A 3 15.78 -17.81 -11.22
C THR A 3 15.05 -16.56 -10.70
N ILE A 4 15.42 -16.09 -9.49
CA ILE A 4 14.81 -14.89 -8.94
C ILE A 4 15.02 -13.67 -9.85
N GLY A 5 16.21 -13.57 -10.46
CA GLY A 5 16.51 -12.48 -11.38
C GLY A 5 15.63 -12.49 -12.63
N LYS A 6 15.38 -13.66 -13.18
CA LYS A 6 14.50 -13.81 -14.35
C LYS A 6 13.05 -13.54 -13.99
N LEU A 7 12.61 -14.01 -12.81
CA LEU A 7 11.26 -13.73 -12.32
C LEU A 7 11.06 -12.22 -12.16
N ALA A 8 12.01 -11.55 -11.52
CA ALA A 8 11.96 -10.10 -11.31
C ALA A 8 11.86 -9.35 -12.64
N LYS A 9 12.67 -9.74 -13.60
CA LYS A 9 12.68 -9.12 -14.93
C LYS A 9 11.36 -9.33 -15.66
N GLN A 10 10.85 -10.55 -15.62
CA GLN A 10 9.58 -10.88 -16.29
C GLN A 10 8.40 -10.11 -15.71
N CYS A 11 8.38 -9.92 -14.39
CA CYS A 11 7.29 -9.23 -13.69
C CYS A 11 7.54 -7.74 -13.49
N GLN A 12 8.68 -7.23 -13.98
CA GLN A 12 9.03 -5.81 -13.92
C GLN A 12 9.09 -5.27 -12.49
N VAL A 13 9.68 -6.06 -11.60
CA VAL A 13 9.96 -5.66 -10.21
C VAL A 13 11.44 -5.92 -9.95
N ASN A 14 11.99 -5.35 -8.88
CA ASN A 14 13.36 -5.66 -8.53
C ASN A 14 13.42 -6.88 -7.60
N VAL A 15 14.59 -7.50 -7.54
CA VAL A 15 14.82 -8.72 -6.75
C VAL A 15 14.56 -8.45 -5.27
N GLU A 16 14.91 -7.28 -4.78
CA GLU A 16 14.72 -6.94 -3.36
C GLU A 16 13.24 -6.91 -2.97
N THR A 17 12.37 -6.50 -3.88
CA THR A 17 10.92 -6.53 -3.66
C THR A 17 10.44 -7.96 -3.45
N ILE A 18 10.90 -8.90 -4.30
CA ILE A 18 10.54 -10.32 -4.18
C ILE A 18 11.03 -10.86 -2.85
N ARG A 19 12.28 -10.58 -2.48
CA ARG A 19 12.85 -11.03 -1.21
C ARG A 19 12.09 -10.48 -0.02
N TYR A 20 11.66 -9.23 -0.09
CA TYR A 20 10.84 -8.62 0.95
C TYR A 20 9.51 -9.38 1.10
N TYR A 21 8.83 -9.67 0.00
CA TYR A 21 7.57 -10.42 0.03
C TYR A 21 7.77 -11.82 0.62
N GLN A 22 8.90 -12.44 0.34
CA GLN A 22 9.24 -13.74 0.94
C GLN A 22 9.45 -13.62 2.45
N ARG A 23 10.16 -12.58 2.89
CA ARG A 23 10.43 -12.37 4.33
C ARG A 23 9.15 -12.18 5.13
N ILE A 24 8.17 -11.49 4.59
CA ILE A 24 6.91 -11.21 5.29
C ILE A 24 5.85 -12.31 5.09
N GLY A 25 6.20 -13.37 4.38
CA GLY A 25 5.30 -14.51 4.18
C GLY A 25 4.26 -14.32 3.10
N LEU A 26 4.40 -13.31 2.26
CA LEU A 26 3.48 -13.04 1.17
C LEU A 26 3.73 -13.96 -0.04
N MET A 27 4.98 -14.32 -0.24
CA MET A 27 5.40 -15.27 -1.27
C MET A 27 6.21 -16.39 -0.63
N ARG A 28 6.09 -17.59 -1.23
CA ARG A 28 6.88 -18.73 -0.77
C ARG A 28 8.35 -18.55 -1.13
N VAL A 29 9.22 -19.23 -0.38
CA VAL A 29 10.64 -19.36 -0.71
C VAL A 29 10.85 -20.77 -1.26
N PRO A 30 11.20 -20.93 -2.53
CA PRO A 30 11.44 -22.27 -3.08
C PRO A 30 12.62 -22.95 -2.39
N GLU A 31 12.60 -24.27 -2.36
CA GLU A 31 13.72 -25.03 -1.85
C GLU A 31 14.93 -24.88 -2.76
N THR A 32 16.12 -24.90 -2.17
CA THR A 32 17.37 -24.81 -2.92
C THR A 32 17.65 -26.14 -3.60
N THR A 33 17.87 -26.10 -4.93
CA THR A 33 18.27 -27.26 -5.71
C THR A 33 19.60 -26.93 -6.40
N GLN A 34 20.64 -27.71 -6.15
CA GLN A 34 21.96 -27.50 -6.77
C GLN A 34 22.47 -26.07 -6.60
N SER A 35 22.31 -25.52 -5.39
CA SER A 35 22.73 -24.16 -5.01
C SER A 35 21.85 -23.04 -5.57
N TYR A 36 20.77 -23.35 -6.28
CA TYR A 36 19.86 -22.36 -6.83
C TYR A 36 18.42 -22.59 -6.40
N ARG A 37 17.65 -21.53 -6.30
CA ARG A 37 16.21 -21.58 -6.10
C ARG A 37 15.54 -21.28 -7.43
N TYR A 38 14.56 -22.10 -7.77
CA TYR A 38 13.82 -21.94 -9.04
C TYR A 38 12.36 -21.64 -8.75
N TYR A 39 11.83 -20.73 -9.52
CA TYR A 39 10.45 -20.24 -9.44
C TYR A 39 9.63 -20.83 -10.57
N ASN A 40 8.33 -20.95 -10.37
CA ASN A 40 7.43 -21.56 -11.34
C ASN A 40 6.32 -20.59 -11.77
N THR A 41 5.41 -21.07 -12.61
CA THR A 41 4.29 -20.29 -13.13
C THR A 41 3.41 -19.76 -12.00
N GLN A 42 3.22 -20.55 -10.95
CA GLN A 42 2.40 -20.12 -9.81
C GLN A 42 3.03 -18.93 -9.09
N ASP A 43 4.35 -18.86 -9.03
CA ASP A 43 5.05 -17.71 -8.45
C ASP A 43 4.81 -16.45 -9.28
N ILE A 44 4.77 -16.60 -10.60
CA ILE A 44 4.45 -15.49 -11.50
C ILE A 44 3.03 -15.01 -11.23
N GLU A 45 2.09 -15.92 -11.11
CA GLU A 45 0.68 -15.61 -10.82
C GLU A 45 0.53 -14.89 -9.47
N THR A 46 1.22 -15.39 -8.45
CA THR A 46 1.19 -14.78 -7.11
C THR A 46 1.74 -13.36 -7.16
N LEU A 47 2.87 -13.16 -7.82
CA LEU A 47 3.48 -11.84 -7.92
C LEU A 47 2.59 -10.88 -8.71
N SER A 48 1.98 -11.35 -9.79
CA SER A 48 1.01 -10.57 -10.56
C SER A 48 -0.20 -10.16 -9.71
N PHE A 49 -0.71 -11.09 -8.90
CA PHE A 49 -1.80 -10.82 -7.97
C PHE A 49 -1.44 -9.70 -6.99
N ILE A 50 -0.24 -9.81 -6.38
CA ILE A 50 0.24 -8.80 -5.44
C ILE A 50 0.33 -7.43 -6.11
N GLN A 51 0.89 -7.38 -7.31
CA GLN A 51 1.05 -6.12 -8.04
C GLN A 51 -0.30 -5.46 -8.34
N LYS A 52 -1.26 -6.24 -8.82
CA LYS A 52 -2.61 -5.73 -9.12
C LYS A 52 -3.30 -5.20 -7.87
N ALA A 53 -3.17 -5.91 -6.77
CA ALA A 53 -3.78 -5.51 -5.50
C ALA A 53 -3.14 -4.24 -4.96
N LYS A 54 -1.81 -4.12 -5.06
CA LYS A 54 -1.11 -2.91 -4.65
C LYS A 54 -1.49 -1.72 -5.52
N ASP A 55 -1.62 -1.92 -6.82
CA ASP A 55 -2.05 -0.86 -7.73
C ASP A 55 -3.46 -0.38 -7.41
N ALA A 56 -4.29 -1.25 -6.88
CA ALA A 56 -5.65 -0.90 -6.43
C ALA A 56 -5.68 -0.22 -5.06
N GLY A 57 -4.52 -0.05 -4.42
CA GLY A 57 -4.43 0.66 -3.15
C GLY A 57 -4.56 -0.22 -1.92
N LEU A 58 -4.50 -1.55 -2.07
CA LEU A 58 -4.57 -2.46 -0.93
C LEU A 58 -3.24 -2.51 -0.19
N GLN A 59 -3.31 -2.71 1.12
CA GLN A 59 -2.14 -2.90 1.96
C GLN A 59 -1.72 -4.36 1.95
N LEU A 60 -0.45 -4.62 2.32
CA LEU A 60 0.11 -5.98 2.27
C LEU A 60 -0.65 -6.97 3.14
N SER A 61 -1.15 -6.54 4.31
CA SER A 61 -1.97 -7.40 5.17
C SER A 61 -3.26 -7.83 4.49
N GLU A 62 -3.89 -6.93 3.75
CA GLU A 62 -5.11 -7.21 3.01
C GLU A 62 -4.85 -8.14 1.82
N ILE A 63 -3.73 -7.92 1.14
CA ILE A 63 -3.32 -8.77 0.03
C ILE A 63 -3.07 -10.19 0.54
N GLN A 64 -2.42 -10.32 1.70
CA GLN A 64 -2.17 -11.62 2.31
C GLN A 64 -3.48 -12.37 2.61
N GLU A 65 -4.47 -11.68 3.17
CA GLU A 65 -5.79 -12.28 3.40
C GLU A 65 -6.42 -12.75 2.10
N LEU A 66 -6.39 -11.93 1.06
CA LEU A 66 -6.98 -12.26 -0.24
C LEU A 66 -6.28 -13.45 -0.90
N LEU A 67 -4.96 -13.56 -0.76
CA LEU A 67 -4.20 -14.68 -1.32
C LEU A 67 -4.59 -16.02 -0.72
N GLN A 68 -5.13 -16.04 0.50
CA GLN A 68 -5.57 -17.26 1.16
C GLN A 68 -6.93 -17.75 0.66
N LEU A 69 -7.66 -16.92 -0.07
CA LEU A 69 -9.04 -17.22 -0.47
C LEU A 69 -9.11 -18.00 -1.77
N GLN A 70 -10.16 -18.81 -1.90
CA GLN A 70 -10.51 -19.48 -3.14
C GLN A 70 -11.46 -18.59 -3.96
N LEU A 71 -11.62 -18.90 -5.24
CA LEU A 71 -12.47 -18.11 -6.13
C LEU A 71 -13.93 -18.05 -5.67
N GLU A 72 -14.37 -19.04 -4.89
CA GLU A 72 -15.73 -19.15 -4.38
C GLU A 72 -15.96 -18.32 -3.11
N ASP A 73 -14.90 -17.82 -2.48
CA ASP A 73 -14.96 -17.10 -1.20
C ASP A 73 -15.37 -15.64 -1.41
N ARG A 74 -16.50 -15.45 -2.02
CA ARG A 74 -17.00 -14.14 -2.45
C ARG A 74 -17.24 -13.18 -1.27
N GLU A 75 -17.86 -13.69 -0.21
CA GLU A 75 -18.19 -12.85 0.95
C GLU A 75 -16.95 -12.38 1.68
N GLN A 76 -15.97 -13.27 1.85
CA GLN A 76 -14.72 -12.93 2.52
C GLN A 76 -13.93 -11.89 1.72
N ALA A 77 -13.85 -12.05 0.39
CA ALA A 77 -13.18 -11.07 -0.47
C ALA A 77 -13.87 -9.72 -0.36
N ARG A 78 -15.19 -9.69 -0.41
CA ARG A 78 -15.98 -8.45 -0.27
C ARG A 78 -15.72 -7.77 1.06
N HIS A 79 -15.62 -8.57 2.13
CA HIS A 79 -15.37 -8.04 3.48
C HIS A 79 -14.01 -7.34 3.55
N VAL A 80 -12.96 -7.94 3.00
CA VAL A 80 -11.62 -7.32 2.98
C VAL A 80 -11.66 -5.99 2.25
N ILE A 81 -12.30 -5.96 1.08
CA ILE A 81 -12.39 -4.74 0.28
C ILE A 81 -13.25 -3.69 1.00
N GLN A 82 -14.34 -4.09 1.63
CA GLN A 82 -15.20 -3.16 2.37
C GLN A 82 -14.44 -2.52 3.53
N GLN A 83 -13.63 -3.28 4.24
CA GLN A 83 -12.79 -2.73 5.31
C GLN A 83 -11.81 -1.69 4.77
N ARG A 84 -11.24 -1.91 3.58
CA ARG A 84 -10.36 -0.95 2.94
C ARG A 84 -11.12 0.33 2.57
N LEU A 85 -12.32 0.18 2.02
CA LEU A 85 -13.18 1.32 1.69
C LEU A 85 -13.49 2.17 2.91
N ASP A 86 -13.81 1.53 4.03
CA ASP A 86 -14.12 2.24 5.27
C ASP A 86 -12.92 3.05 5.78
N LYS A 87 -11.72 2.48 5.67
CA LYS A 87 -10.49 3.18 6.05
C LYS A 87 -10.19 4.36 5.13
N ILE A 88 -10.47 4.19 3.83
CA ILE A 88 -10.31 5.28 2.86
C ILE A 88 -11.28 6.42 3.16
N ASP A 89 -12.54 6.10 3.45
CA ASP A 89 -13.54 7.10 3.80
C ASP A 89 -13.12 7.87 5.04
N GLN A 90 -12.62 7.17 6.05
CA GLN A 90 -12.13 7.81 7.28
C GLN A 90 -10.96 8.74 6.97
N ARG A 91 -10.03 8.32 6.10
CA ARG A 91 -8.89 9.14 5.72
C ARG A 91 -9.33 10.38 4.94
N ILE A 92 -10.34 10.26 4.09
CA ILE A 92 -10.92 11.40 3.37
C ILE A 92 -11.47 12.42 4.36
N GLN A 93 -12.20 11.96 5.39
CA GLN A 93 -12.73 12.86 6.42
C GLN A 93 -11.62 13.56 7.19
N GLU A 94 -10.57 12.83 7.56
CA GLU A 94 -9.41 13.40 8.24
C GLU A 94 -8.73 14.47 7.38
N LEU A 95 -8.54 14.17 6.09
CA LEU A 95 -7.91 15.11 5.16
C LEU A 95 -8.79 16.35 4.96
N ASN A 96 -10.10 16.18 4.88
CA ASN A 96 -11.03 17.32 4.77
C ASN A 96 -10.96 18.21 6.01
N SER A 97 -10.85 17.63 7.21
CA SER A 97 -10.70 18.40 8.43
C SER A 97 -9.39 19.18 8.47
N LEU A 98 -8.30 18.55 8.05
CA LEU A 98 -7.00 19.22 7.98
C LEU A 98 -7.04 20.36 6.93
N LYS A 99 -7.65 20.10 5.79
CA LYS A 99 -7.78 21.08 4.73
C LYS A 99 -8.55 22.29 5.23
N GLN A 100 -9.63 22.09 5.96
CA GLN A 100 -10.45 23.18 6.50
C GLN A 100 -9.65 24.02 7.51
N ARG A 101 -8.88 23.37 8.38
CA ARG A 101 -8.03 24.07 9.34
C ARG A 101 -7.00 24.94 8.63
N LEU A 102 -6.32 24.38 7.63
CA LEU A 102 -5.30 25.11 6.90
C LEU A 102 -5.90 26.26 6.08
N SER A 103 -7.09 26.05 5.51
CA SER A 103 -7.81 27.10 4.78
C SER A 103 -8.17 28.25 5.69
N THR A 104 -8.60 27.95 6.93
CA THR A 104 -8.90 28.97 7.94
C THR A 104 -7.65 29.83 8.23
N TRP A 105 -6.50 29.18 8.36
CA TRP A 105 -5.24 29.90 8.59
C TRP A 105 -4.92 30.85 7.42
N VAL A 106 -5.12 30.41 6.19
CA VAL A 106 -4.87 31.23 5.01
C VAL A 106 -5.84 32.43 4.98
N ASP A 107 -7.11 32.19 5.28
CA ASP A 107 -8.13 33.24 5.30
C ASP A 107 -7.83 34.28 6.39
N GLU A 108 -7.44 33.87 7.58
CA GLU A 108 -7.05 34.76 8.64
C GLU A 108 -5.86 35.61 8.26
N CYS A 109 -4.88 35.02 7.58
CA CYS A 109 -3.69 35.74 7.12
C CYS A 109 -4.05 36.79 6.09
N LYS A 110 -5.02 36.51 5.19
CA LYS A 110 -5.44 37.45 4.14
C LYS A 110 -6.29 38.59 4.67
N THR A 111 -7.07 38.35 5.72
CA THR A 111 -8.06 39.32 6.20
C THR A 111 -7.57 40.21 7.33
N THR A 112 -6.46 39.85 7.97
CA THR A 112 -5.91 40.66 9.06
C THR A 112 -5.03 41.78 8.51
N ASN A 113 -5.08 42.94 9.17
CA ASN A 113 -4.20 44.08 8.88
C ASN A 113 -2.99 44.13 9.81
N GLU A 114 -2.81 43.12 10.67
CA GLU A 114 -1.68 43.04 11.55
C GLU A 114 -0.38 42.84 10.78
N SER A 115 0.70 43.44 11.29
CA SER A 115 2.01 43.31 10.67
C SER A 115 2.60 41.90 10.87
N SER A 116 2.16 41.17 11.91
CA SER A 116 2.63 39.81 12.17
C SER A 116 1.66 38.79 11.57
N CYS A 117 2.24 37.72 11.01
CA CYS A 117 1.46 36.68 10.36
C CYS A 117 0.77 35.78 11.40
N PRO A 118 -0.55 35.66 11.34
CA PRO A 118 -1.27 34.80 12.30
C PRO A 118 -0.81 33.33 12.24
N ILE A 119 -0.47 32.83 11.09
CA ILE A 119 0.02 31.44 10.92
C ILE A 119 1.31 31.24 11.71
N LEU A 120 2.27 32.15 11.52
CA LEU A 120 3.56 32.06 12.20
C LEU A 120 3.43 32.27 13.70
N LYS A 121 2.51 33.15 14.13
CA LYS A 121 2.22 33.36 15.55
C LYS A 121 1.73 32.06 16.18
N GLU A 122 0.78 31.40 15.55
CA GLU A 122 0.20 30.15 16.06
C GLU A 122 1.26 29.04 16.16
N LEU A 123 2.06 28.88 15.12
CA LEU A 123 3.06 27.80 15.07
C LEU A 123 4.26 28.03 15.99
N LYS A 124 4.63 29.28 16.21
CA LYS A 124 5.76 29.63 17.09
C LYS A 124 5.37 29.72 18.56
N ASN A 125 4.09 29.76 18.83
CA ASN A 125 3.58 29.82 20.21
C ASN A 125 3.51 28.38 20.76
N SER A 126 4.32 28.07 21.72
CA SER A 126 4.36 26.72 22.31
C SER A 126 3.33 26.57 23.43
#